data_8d2d2a5f629b92baa9262365ad06dc68
#
_entry.id   8d2d2a5f629b92baa9262365ad06dc68
#
_cell.length_a   1.000
_cell.length_b   1.000
_cell.length_c   1.000
_cell.angle_alpha   90.00
_cell.angle_beta   90.00
_cell.angle_gamma   90.00
#
_symmetry.space_group_name_H-M   'P 1'
#
loop_
_entity.id
_entity.type
_entity.pdbx_description
1 polymer ?
#
loop_
_entity_poly.entity_id
_entity_poly.type
_entity_poly.pdbx_seq_one_letter_code
_entity_poly.pdbx_strand_id
1 'polypeptide(L)'
;MADPQFSYRTRNNLFRMRIRPILGADIMASKKGAILQRWWGAELQMDIARHVSVWGSLRDNSWSGNWLSKTYYPSEGDRMYGARIHYGASQQIPALNNIPGVQYKEADYGGDFSDSKGGISLYSWWGSIGLQRENIRWGETYHASNILSGRNPAVPMLTLQLTPCPWFQFDYFHAWLVSNVLDSTYYYLEDNTQGTQTRHYRPANKFMAANMFTFTPIRQLSFSFGNSIVYAERNVQAAYLIPVAFYKSLDHLLTKGLRTENQNSQAFASISVRPVEHLHLYSSFFLDEFKFSRLKKSNPENNPVSYLVGFNWGGWPLKGLSLKAEFMRSYIACYTHSVTVTTWTSNGYNMGHYMGDNAQSIYTELSYRPIRSMLLRLSYTNDMKYNSYAYLRGGGKDGGISQTIAQKPFDKCIYRNDEVRFDGIYEVHPNMYLTLTMGYNHARAFDNINKDAIISEDLGGIDPTSPDPQSNAAYYLNKFCPLYFQGRNFTTSIAFSFGF
;
A
#
# COMPACT_ATOMS: atom_id res chain seq x y z
N MET A 1 -20.17 -32.43 2.86
CA MET A 1 -20.96 -31.28 2.38
C MET A 1 -20.21 -30.66 1.22
N ALA A 2 -20.89 -30.28 0.13
CA ALA A 2 -20.25 -29.71 -1.05
C ALA A 2 -19.81 -28.27 -0.78
N ASP A 3 -18.66 -27.88 -1.32
CA ASP A 3 -18.21 -26.48 -1.35
C ASP A 3 -19.30 -25.65 -2.06
N PRO A 4 -19.85 -24.59 -1.47
CA PRO A 4 -20.93 -23.80 -2.08
C PRO A 4 -20.38 -22.91 -3.19
N GLN A 5 -19.89 -23.51 -4.23
CA GLN A 5 -19.45 -22.89 -5.47
C GLN A 5 -20.16 -23.54 -6.66
N PHE A 6 -20.53 -22.74 -7.62
CA PHE A 6 -20.92 -23.27 -8.92
C PHE A 6 -19.67 -23.57 -9.73
N SER A 7 -19.52 -24.80 -10.19
CA SER A 7 -18.41 -25.19 -11.07
C SER A 7 -18.92 -25.96 -12.30
N TYR A 8 -18.42 -25.57 -13.45
CA TYR A 8 -18.69 -26.24 -14.71
C TYR A 8 -17.40 -26.60 -15.42
N ARG A 9 -17.36 -27.79 -15.99
CA ARG A 9 -16.20 -28.30 -16.73
C ARG A 9 -16.67 -29.13 -17.92
N THR A 10 -16.14 -28.88 -19.10
CA THR A 10 -16.38 -29.67 -20.29
C THR A 10 -15.65 -31.01 -20.20
N ARG A 11 -16.15 -32.05 -20.87
CA ARG A 11 -15.56 -33.42 -20.87
C ARG A 11 -14.10 -33.43 -21.35
N ASN A 12 -13.73 -32.58 -22.30
CA ASN A 12 -12.39 -32.48 -22.86
C ASN A 12 -11.47 -31.52 -22.07
N ASN A 13 -11.94 -30.96 -20.94
CA ASN A 13 -11.22 -29.99 -20.14
C ASN A 13 -10.75 -28.71 -20.87
N LEU A 14 -11.36 -28.37 -22.00
CA LEU A 14 -11.05 -27.16 -22.72
C LEU A 14 -11.72 -25.93 -22.14
N PHE A 15 -12.76 -26.11 -21.33
CA PHE A 15 -13.42 -25.02 -20.62
C PHE A 15 -13.66 -25.43 -19.16
N ARG A 16 -13.27 -24.57 -18.25
CA ARG A 16 -13.58 -24.66 -16.81
C ARG A 16 -14.10 -23.32 -16.35
N MET A 17 -15.13 -23.32 -15.56
CA MET A 17 -15.68 -22.12 -14.94
C MET A 17 -15.98 -22.41 -13.48
N ARG A 18 -15.68 -21.45 -12.62
CA ARG A 18 -16.00 -21.46 -11.20
C ARG A 18 -16.58 -20.11 -10.82
N ILE A 19 -17.72 -20.13 -10.16
CA ILE A 19 -18.33 -18.94 -9.56
C ILE A 19 -18.45 -19.20 -8.08
N ARG A 20 -17.98 -18.26 -7.26
CA ARG A 20 -18.02 -18.32 -5.81
C ARG A 20 -18.66 -17.06 -5.28
N PRO A 21 -19.72 -17.12 -4.45
CA PRO A 21 -20.23 -15.96 -3.76
C PRO A 21 -19.24 -15.51 -2.69
N ILE A 22 -19.23 -14.20 -2.42
CA ILE A 22 -18.48 -13.55 -1.35
C ILE A 22 -19.51 -12.90 -0.43
N LEU A 23 -19.48 -13.26 0.84
CA LEU A 23 -20.39 -12.70 1.85
C LEU A 23 -19.65 -12.55 3.17
N GLY A 24 -19.98 -11.53 3.94
CA GLY A 24 -19.46 -11.45 5.29
C GLY A 24 -19.95 -10.25 6.08
N ALA A 25 -19.68 -10.32 7.35
CA ALA A 25 -19.89 -9.22 8.28
C ALA A 25 -18.82 -9.27 9.37
N ASP A 26 -18.45 -8.10 9.86
CA ASP A 26 -17.54 -7.90 10.98
C ASP A 26 -18.15 -6.84 11.92
N ILE A 27 -18.20 -7.17 13.20
CA ILE A 27 -18.59 -6.24 14.25
C ILE A 27 -17.38 -6.00 15.12
N MET A 28 -16.84 -4.80 15.05
CA MET A 28 -15.72 -4.34 15.88
C MET A 28 -16.26 -3.43 16.97
N ALA A 29 -15.92 -3.69 18.22
CA ALA A 29 -16.33 -2.93 19.38
C ALA A 29 -15.14 -2.45 20.22
N SER A 30 -15.26 -1.27 20.79
CA SER A 30 -14.34 -0.70 21.78
C SER A 30 -15.12 0.13 22.80
N LYS A 31 -14.41 0.71 23.79
CA LYS A 31 -15.01 1.68 24.71
C LYS A 31 -15.62 2.91 24.02
N LYS A 32 -15.24 3.16 22.77
CA LYS A 32 -15.70 4.29 21.97
C LYS A 32 -16.99 3.98 21.20
N GLY A 33 -17.41 2.73 21.10
CA GLY A 33 -18.58 2.30 20.37
C GLY A 33 -18.31 1.10 19.48
N ALA A 34 -19.25 0.81 18.60
CA ALA A 34 -19.16 -0.30 17.66
C ALA A 34 -19.13 0.19 16.20
N ILE A 35 -18.41 -0.53 15.37
CA ILE A 35 -18.39 -0.39 13.91
C ILE A 35 -18.84 -1.71 13.32
N LEU A 36 -19.83 -1.67 12.44
CA LEU A 36 -20.29 -2.79 11.65
C LEU A 36 -19.78 -2.63 10.23
N GLN A 37 -19.05 -3.62 9.75
CA GLN A 37 -18.69 -3.78 8.35
C GLN A 37 -19.50 -4.95 7.76
N ARG A 38 -20.00 -4.77 6.54
CA ARG A 38 -20.68 -5.83 5.78
C ARG A 38 -20.12 -5.81 4.36
N TRP A 39 -20.01 -6.99 3.76
CA TRP A 39 -19.62 -7.10 2.36
C TRP A 39 -20.34 -8.24 1.68
N TRP A 40 -20.55 -8.08 0.41
CA TRP A 40 -21.13 -9.09 -0.47
C TRP A 40 -20.56 -8.95 -1.88
N GLY A 41 -20.61 -10.03 -2.64
CA GLY A 41 -20.09 -10.01 -4.00
C GLY A 41 -19.99 -11.39 -4.60
N ALA A 42 -19.17 -11.51 -5.63
CA ALA A 42 -18.87 -12.76 -6.28
C ALA A 42 -17.48 -12.76 -6.92
N GLU A 43 -16.91 -13.94 -7.02
CA GLU A 43 -15.69 -14.23 -7.75
C GLU A 43 -16.00 -15.17 -8.91
N LEU A 44 -15.43 -14.87 -10.08
CA LEU A 44 -15.47 -15.69 -11.28
C LEU A 44 -14.07 -16.08 -11.68
N GLN A 45 -13.85 -17.35 -12.01
CA GLN A 45 -12.66 -17.85 -12.67
C GLN A 45 -13.03 -18.73 -13.84
N MET A 46 -12.44 -18.48 -15.00
CA MET A 46 -12.61 -19.28 -16.22
C MET A 46 -11.25 -19.59 -16.84
N ASP A 47 -11.06 -20.84 -17.21
CA ASP A 47 -9.92 -21.31 -18.00
C ASP A 47 -10.42 -21.83 -19.34
N ILE A 48 -9.89 -21.29 -20.44
CA ILE A 48 -10.31 -21.56 -21.81
C ILE A 48 -9.14 -22.12 -22.61
N ALA A 49 -9.34 -23.23 -23.29
CA ALA A 49 -8.39 -23.86 -24.19
C ALA A 49 -7.00 -24.14 -23.55
N ARG A 50 -6.91 -24.19 -22.22
CA ARG A 50 -5.67 -24.38 -21.44
C ARG A 50 -4.62 -23.26 -21.58
N HIS A 51 -4.98 -22.17 -22.21
CA HIS A 51 -4.06 -21.06 -22.49
C HIS A 51 -4.61 -19.68 -22.11
N VAL A 52 -5.90 -19.57 -21.92
CA VAL A 52 -6.56 -18.31 -21.57
C VAL A 52 -7.19 -18.45 -20.20
N SER A 53 -6.83 -17.56 -19.27
CA SER A 53 -7.53 -17.41 -18.00
C SER A 53 -8.26 -16.06 -17.99
N VAL A 54 -9.53 -16.10 -17.60
CA VAL A 54 -10.35 -14.90 -17.36
C VAL A 54 -10.84 -15.01 -15.93
N TRP A 55 -10.66 -13.95 -15.17
CA TRP A 55 -11.07 -13.92 -13.78
C TRP A 55 -11.62 -12.55 -13.42
N GLY A 56 -12.49 -12.53 -12.42
CA GLY A 56 -13.04 -11.29 -11.89
C GLY A 56 -13.55 -11.48 -10.48
N SER A 57 -13.47 -10.44 -9.69
CA SER A 57 -13.98 -10.36 -8.33
C SER A 57 -14.60 -8.98 -8.13
N LEU A 58 -15.84 -8.97 -7.66
CA LEU A 58 -16.50 -7.76 -7.20
C LEU A 58 -16.89 -7.96 -5.74
N ARG A 59 -16.46 -7.05 -4.90
CA ARG A 59 -16.82 -6.99 -3.50
C ARG A 59 -17.32 -5.61 -3.15
N ASP A 60 -18.58 -5.51 -2.80
CA ASP A 60 -19.21 -4.30 -2.30
C ASP A 60 -19.21 -4.31 -0.78
N ASN A 61 -18.78 -3.21 -0.15
CA ASN A 61 -18.58 -3.09 1.28
C ASN A 61 -19.34 -1.90 1.81
N SER A 62 -19.90 -2.03 2.98
CA SER A 62 -20.49 -0.92 3.72
C SER A 62 -20.00 -0.89 5.15
N TRP A 63 -19.78 0.33 5.65
CA TRP A 63 -19.43 0.59 7.04
C TRP A 63 -20.51 1.41 7.70
N SER A 64 -20.84 1.06 8.93
CA SER A 64 -21.72 1.84 9.76
C SER A 64 -21.25 1.85 11.21
N GLY A 65 -21.42 2.99 11.87
CA GLY A 65 -21.05 3.18 13.26
C GLY A 65 -21.03 4.66 13.64
N ASN A 66 -21.33 4.97 14.88
CA ASN A 66 -21.41 6.36 15.38
C ASN A 66 -20.10 7.14 15.17
N TRP A 67 -18.97 6.44 15.13
CA TRP A 67 -17.62 6.99 14.93
C TRP A 67 -17.32 7.41 13.51
N LEU A 68 -18.15 7.00 12.58
CA LEU A 68 -18.06 7.34 11.16
C LEU A 68 -19.06 8.44 10.79
N SER A 69 -19.75 9.01 11.79
CA SER A 69 -20.77 10.03 11.57
C SER A 69 -20.18 11.42 11.33
N LYS A 70 -20.91 12.25 10.59
CA LYS A 70 -20.56 13.64 10.29
C LYS A 70 -20.32 14.52 11.53
N THR A 71 -20.90 14.17 12.67
CA THR A 71 -20.75 14.90 13.94
C THR A 71 -19.34 14.87 14.51
N TYR A 72 -18.50 13.92 14.10
CA TYR A 72 -17.10 13.83 14.52
C TYR A 72 -16.12 14.59 13.62
N TYR A 73 -16.62 15.19 12.54
CA TYR A 73 -15.82 16.01 11.61
C TYR A 73 -16.43 17.42 11.57
N PRO A 74 -15.93 18.37 12.37
CA PRO A 74 -16.60 19.64 12.60
C PRO A 74 -16.59 20.60 11.41
N SER A 75 -15.79 20.36 10.37
CA SER A 75 -15.77 21.20 9.17
C SER A 75 -15.89 20.41 7.85
N GLU A 76 -16.40 21.07 6.80
CA GLU A 76 -16.51 20.45 5.47
C GLU A 76 -15.13 20.12 4.85
N GLY A 77 -14.11 20.92 5.14
CA GLY A 77 -12.72 20.66 4.78
C GLY A 77 -12.18 19.43 5.51
N ASP A 78 -12.51 19.25 6.78
CA ASP A 78 -12.13 18.10 7.57
C ASP A 78 -12.82 16.81 7.12
N ARG A 79 -14.03 16.89 6.56
CA ARG A 79 -14.69 15.73 5.94
C ARG A 79 -13.95 15.20 4.73
N MET A 80 -13.52 16.08 3.84
CA MET A 80 -12.73 15.69 2.68
C MET A 80 -11.36 15.13 3.09
N TYR A 81 -10.73 15.75 4.08
CA TYR A 81 -9.51 15.25 4.69
C TYR A 81 -9.78 14.01 5.55
N GLY A 82 -10.86 13.97 6.31
CA GLY A 82 -11.24 12.86 7.17
C GLY A 82 -11.49 11.56 6.39
N ALA A 83 -12.24 11.59 5.31
CA ALA A 83 -12.42 10.42 4.45
C ALA A 83 -11.10 9.98 3.81
N ARG A 84 -10.27 10.92 3.33
CA ARG A 84 -8.95 10.64 2.78
C ARG A 84 -7.95 10.20 3.83
N ILE A 85 -7.97 10.79 5.03
CA ILE A 85 -7.16 10.37 6.18
C ILE A 85 -7.60 9.00 6.66
N HIS A 86 -8.87 8.66 6.66
CA HIS A 86 -9.34 7.32 6.97
C HIS A 86 -8.75 6.28 6.01
N TYR A 87 -8.71 6.56 4.71
CA TYR A 87 -8.09 5.63 3.76
C TYR A 87 -6.58 5.59 3.90
N GLY A 88 -5.91 6.73 3.99
CA GLY A 88 -4.47 6.80 4.25
C GLY A 88 -4.10 6.18 5.59
N ALA A 89 -4.84 6.48 6.66
CA ALA A 89 -4.65 5.92 7.98
C ALA A 89 -5.06 4.45 8.07
N SER A 90 -6.00 3.96 7.25
CA SER A 90 -6.34 2.54 7.19
C SER A 90 -5.18 1.68 6.73
N GLN A 91 -4.27 2.22 5.94
CA GLN A 91 -3.03 1.52 5.58
C GLN A 91 -2.13 1.30 6.80
N GLN A 92 -2.18 2.18 7.78
CA GLN A 92 -1.31 2.19 8.96
C GLN A 92 -1.86 1.37 10.13
N ILE A 93 -3.13 0.96 10.06
CA ILE A 93 -3.77 0.18 11.11
C ILE A 93 -4.08 -1.22 10.60
N PRO A 94 -3.36 -2.25 11.07
CA PRO A 94 -3.56 -3.63 10.63
C PRO A 94 -4.99 -4.13 10.74
N ALA A 95 -5.74 -3.68 11.75
CA ALA A 95 -7.15 -4.04 11.93
C ALA A 95 -8.06 -3.58 10.78
N LEU A 96 -7.67 -2.54 10.04
CA LEU A 96 -8.43 -2.00 8.91
C LEU A 96 -7.86 -2.44 7.55
N ASN A 97 -6.87 -3.33 7.52
CA ASN A 97 -6.21 -3.79 6.29
C ASN A 97 -7.09 -4.61 5.34
N ASN A 98 -8.25 -5.02 5.78
CA ASN A 98 -9.16 -5.82 4.96
C ASN A 98 -10.06 -4.98 4.05
N ILE A 99 -9.69 -3.70 3.82
CA ILE A 99 -10.50 -2.79 3.04
C ILE A 99 -9.68 -2.21 1.89
N PRO A 100 -9.44 -2.99 0.86
CA PRO A 100 -8.87 -2.51 -0.38
C PRO A 100 -9.99 -2.00 -1.27
N GLY A 101 -10.45 -0.79 -1.11
CA GLY A 101 -11.49 -0.27 -1.97
C GLY A 101 -11.44 1.24 -2.08
N VAL A 102 -12.20 1.79 -3.00
CA VAL A 102 -12.38 3.22 -3.17
C VAL A 102 -13.77 3.58 -2.66
N GLN A 103 -13.83 4.48 -1.67
CA GLN A 103 -15.10 4.99 -1.21
C GLN A 103 -15.80 5.74 -2.35
N TYR A 104 -17.06 5.43 -2.59
CA TYR A 104 -17.87 6.07 -3.61
C TYR A 104 -19.12 6.75 -3.05
N LYS A 105 -19.48 6.47 -1.81
CA LYS A 105 -20.63 7.08 -1.14
C LYS A 105 -20.35 7.31 0.33
N GLU A 106 -20.67 8.51 0.80
CA GLU A 106 -20.70 8.86 2.21
C GLU A 106 -22.12 8.85 2.74
N ALA A 107 -22.29 8.34 3.95
CA ALA A 107 -23.54 8.41 4.71
C ALA A 107 -23.28 9.08 6.05
N ASP A 108 -24.34 9.53 6.73
CA ASP A 108 -24.23 10.22 8.02
C ASP A 108 -23.62 9.35 9.13
N TYR A 109 -23.61 8.05 8.97
CA TYR A 109 -23.16 7.05 9.94
C TYR A 109 -22.14 6.06 9.36
N GLY A 110 -21.58 6.32 8.18
CA GLY A 110 -20.62 5.42 7.55
C GLY A 110 -20.33 5.74 6.09
N GLY A 111 -20.07 4.72 5.30
CA GLY A 111 -19.79 4.85 3.88
C GLY A 111 -19.79 3.51 3.16
N ASP A 112 -19.95 3.59 1.85
CA ASP A 112 -19.87 2.46 0.95
C ASP A 112 -18.61 2.55 0.11
N PHE A 113 -17.93 1.43 -0.09
CA PHE A 113 -16.78 1.33 -0.96
C PHE A 113 -16.76 -0.02 -1.66
N SER A 114 -16.22 -0.07 -2.85
CA SER A 114 -16.14 -1.29 -3.64
C SER A 114 -14.70 -1.67 -3.97
N ASP A 115 -14.42 -2.96 -3.98
CA ASP A 115 -13.22 -3.54 -4.55
C ASP A 115 -13.61 -4.38 -5.75
N SER A 116 -13.10 -4.01 -6.91
CA SER A 116 -13.36 -4.72 -8.17
C SER A 116 -12.02 -5.05 -8.80
N LYS A 117 -11.81 -6.33 -9.04
CA LYS A 117 -10.60 -6.88 -9.65
C LYS A 117 -10.98 -7.77 -10.80
N GLY A 118 -10.08 -7.98 -11.72
CA GLY A 118 -10.32 -8.88 -12.82
C GLY A 118 -9.31 -8.73 -13.93
N GLY A 119 -9.29 -9.70 -14.82
CA GLY A 119 -8.35 -9.69 -15.92
C GLY A 119 -8.54 -10.83 -16.90
N ILE A 120 -7.79 -10.71 -17.96
CA ILE A 120 -7.57 -11.77 -18.94
C ILE A 120 -6.08 -11.97 -19.12
N SER A 121 -5.64 -13.21 -19.11
CA SER A 121 -4.24 -13.57 -19.35
C SER A 121 -4.13 -14.73 -20.32
N LEU A 122 -3.14 -14.63 -21.19
CA LEU A 122 -2.64 -15.72 -22.02
C LEU A 122 -1.44 -16.32 -21.29
N TYR A 123 -1.44 -17.62 -21.06
CA TYR A 123 -0.36 -18.32 -20.39
C TYR A 123 0.11 -19.55 -21.16
N SER A 124 1.36 -19.87 -21.00
CA SER A 124 2.02 -21.00 -21.62
C SER A 124 3.16 -21.50 -20.74
N TRP A 125 3.93 -22.46 -21.23
CA TRP A 125 5.10 -23.01 -20.52
C TRP A 125 6.21 -21.98 -20.24
N TRP A 126 6.30 -20.91 -21.03
CA TRP A 126 7.31 -19.87 -20.89
C TRP A 126 6.89 -18.70 -19.97
N GLY A 127 5.61 -18.61 -19.61
CA GLY A 127 5.09 -17.52 -18.79
C GLY A 127 3.69 -17.08 -19.17
N SER A 128 3.39 -15.81 -18.93
CA SER A 128 2.08 -15.21 -19.20
C SER A 128 2.17 -13.75 -19.63
N ILE A 129 1.18 -13.32 -20.42
CA ILE A 129 0.90 -11.91 -20.71
C ILE A 129 -0.57 -11.64 -20.40
N GLY A 130 -0.88 -10.50 -19.80
CA GLY A 130 -2.25 -10.20 -19.37
C GLY A 130 -2.56 -8.72 -19.31
N LEU A 131 -3.85 -8.42 -19.39
CA LEU A 131 -4.44 -7.14 -19.03
C LEU A 131 -5.34 -7.36 -17.84
N GLN A 132 -5.05 -6.70 -16.73
CA GLN A 132 -5.75 -6.95 -15.48
C GLN A 132 -5.86 -5.70 -14.60
N ARG A 133 -6.81 -5.71 -13.69
CA ARG A 133 -6.93 -4.77 -12.60
C ARG A 133 -6.68 -5.51 -11.29
N GLU A 134 -5.53 -5.24 -10.64
CA GLU A 134 -5.08 -5.97 -9.46
C GLU A 134 -4.21 -5.10 -8.55
N ASN A 135 -3.97 -5.59 -7.34
CA ASN A 135 -2.96 -5.07 -6.43
C ASN A 135 -1.60 -5.70 -6.73
N ILE A 136 -0.57 -4.88 -6.81
CA ILE A 136 0.79 -5.37 -7.07
C ILE A 136 1.54 -5.46 -5.74
N ARG A 137 2.13 -6.64 -5.47
CA ARG A 137 2.99 -6.87 -4.32
C ARG A 137 4.33 -7.41 -4.78
N TRP A 138 5.40 -6.65 -4.52
CA TRP A 138 6.79 -7.05 -4.75
C TRP A 138 7.62 -6.83 -3.50
N GLY A 139 8.66 -7.63 -3.33
CA GLY A 139 9.54 -7.65 -2.16
C GLY A 139 9.23 -8.82 -1.21
N GLU A 140 10.27 -9.36 -0.64
CA GLU A 140 10.18 -10.45 0.34
C GLU A 140 9.71 -9.90 1.68
N THR A 141 8.53 -10.32 2.12
CA THR A 141 7.93 -9.88 3.38
C THR A 141 6.71 -10.73 3.74
N TYR A 142 6.40 -10.84 5.01
CA TYR A 142 5.16 -11.45 5.52
C TYR A 142 4.14 -10.42 6.00
N HIS A 143 4.60 -9.23 6.44
CA HIS A 143 3.72 -8.18 6.95
C HIS A 143 3.47 -7.07 5.94
N ALA A 144 4.49 -6.27 5.60
CA ALA A 144 4.33 -5.13 4.71
C ALA A 144 5.59 -4.87 3.88
N SER A 145 5.46 -4.92 2.54
CA SER A 145 6.57 -4.65 1.65
C SER A 145 6.95 -3.17 1.61
N ASN A 146 8.24 -2.90 1.50
CA ASN A 146 8.80 -1.58 1.27
C ASN A 146 9.02 -1.26 -0.23
N ILE A 147 8.79 -2.22 -1.13
CA ILE A 147 8.83 -2.01 -2.59
C ILE A 147 7.42 -1.72 -3.09
N LEU A 148 6.59 -2.74 -3.22
CA LEU A 148 5.17 -2.64 -3.54
C LEU A 148 4.38 -3.46 -2.53
N SER A 149 3.59 -2.79 -1.72
CA SER A 149 2.90 -3.43 -0.58
C SER A 149 1.60 -4.13 -0.97
N GLY A 150 1.02 -3.77 -2.12
CA GLY A 150 -0.30 -4.24 -2.53
C GLY A 150 -1.45 -3.71 -1.67
N ARG A 151 -1.21 -2.69 -0.84
CA ARG A 151 -2.22 -2.10 0.06
C ARG A 151 -2.98 -0.92 -0.54
N ASN A 152 -2.56 -0.43 -1.70
CA ASN A 152 -3.32 0.54 -2.47
C ASN A 152 -4.49 -0.14 -3.19
N PRO A 153 -5.56 0.57 -3.53
CA PRO A 153 -6.62 0.06 -4.39
C PRO A 153 -6.07 -0.52 -5.69
N ALA A 154 -6.70 -1.58 -6.19
CA ALA A 154 -6.32 -2.24 -7.43
C ALA A 154 -6.26 -1.27 -8.60
N VAL A 155 -5.28 -1.41 -9.48
CA VAL A 155 -5.07 -0.56 -10.64
C VAL A 155 -5.07 -1.37 -11.94
N PRO A 156 -5.54 -0.81 -13.06
CA PRO A 156 -5.40 -1.45 -14.36
C PRO A 156 -3.93 -1.54 -14.76
N MET A 157 -3.53 -2.66 -15.34
CA MET A 157 -2.15 -2.87 -15.78
C MET A 157 -2.05 -3.89 -16.90
N LEU A 158 -1.07 -3.67 -17.77
CA LEU A 158 -0.52 -4.67 -18.67
C LEU A 158 0.59 -5.42 -17.93
N THR A 159 0.60 -6.74 -17.96
CA THR A 159 1.59 -7.56 -17.28
C THR A 159 2.27 -8.53 -18.25
N LEU A 160 3.54 -8.80 -18.01
CA LEU A 160 4.32 -9.84 -18.66
C LEU A 160 5.13 -10.57 -17.59
N GLN A 161 4.99 -11.88 -17.54
CA GLN A 161 5.82 -12.74 -16.72
C GLN A 161 6.49 -13.79 -17.60
N LEU A 162 7.80 -13.92 -17.50
CA LEU A 162 8.57 -14.93 -18.21
C LEU A 162 9.24 -15.87 -17.20
N THR A 163 9.05 -17.16 -17.39
CA THR A 163 9.63 -18.23 -16.56
C THR A 163 10.20 -19.34 -17.46
N PRO A 164 11.19 -19.01 -18.33
CA PRO A 164 11.69 -19.95 -19.34
C PRO A 164 12.43 -21.14 -18.75
N CYS A 165 12.94 -20.99 -17.52
CA CYS A 165 13.67 -22.02 -16.80
C CYS A 165 13.48 -21.90 -15.28
N PRO A 166 13.71 -22.96 -14.47
CA PRO A 166 13.40 -22.95 -13.03
C PRO A 166 14.22 -21.99 -12.18
N TRP A 167 15.35 -21.52 -12.67
CA TRP A 167 16.25 -20.62 -11.94
C TRP A 167 16.11 -19.16 -12.33
N PHE A 168 15.25 -18.82 -13.32
CA PHE A 168 15.06 -17.45 -13.80
C PHE A 168 13.59 -17.12 -13.97
N GLN A 169 13.19 -15.94 -13.43
CA GLN A 169 11.90 -15.32 -13.66
C GLN A 169 12.12 -13.84 -13.99
N PHE A 170 11.32 -13.35 -14.91
CA PHE A 170 11.25 -11.94 -15.26
C PHE A 170 9.81 -11.49 -15.15
N ASP A 171 9.57 -10.41 -14.43
CA ASP A 171 8.28 -9.78 -14.26
C ASP A 171 8.33 -8.35 -14.79
N TYR A 172 7.31 -7.96 -15.51
CA TYR A 172 7.10 -6.60 -15.99
C TYR A 172 5.63 -6.23 -15.86
N PHE A 173 5.38 -4.98 -15.51
CA PHE A 173 4.05 -4.39 -15.67
C PHE A 173 4.13 -2.93 -16.11
N HIS A 174 3.08 -2.49 -16.78
CA HIS A 174 2.76 -1.10 -17.02
C HIS A 174 1.37 -0.80 -16.48
N ALA A 175 1.29 0.11 -15.49
CA ALA A 175 0.06 0.40 -14.73
C ALA A 175 -0.44 1.83 -14.97
N TRP A 176 -1.76 1.98 -14.96
CA TRP A 176 -2.47 3.26 -14.93
C TRP A 176 -2.80 3.59 -13.48
N LEU A 177 -2.05 4.51 -12.89
CA LEU A 177 -2.22 4.94 -11.51
C LEU A 177 -3.28 6.04 -11.38
N VAL A 178 -3.81 6.21 -10.19
CA VAL A 178 -4.73 7.31 -9.88
C VAL A 178 -3.96 8.45 -9.23
N SER A 179 -3.98 9.62 -9.88
CA SER A 179 -3.40 10.86 -9.34
C SER A 179 -4.45 11.64 -8.54
N ASN A 180 -4.01 12.31 -7.46
CA ASN A 180 -4.81 13.28 -6.71
C ASN A 180 -4.43 14.73 -7.07
N VAL A 181 -3.51 14.92 -8.02
CA VAL A 181 -3.10 16.25 -8.51
C VAL A 181 -3.99 16.61 -9.68
N LEU A 182 -4.65 17.77 -9.59
CA LEU A 182 -5.50 18.27 -10.67
C LEU A 182 -4.66 18.86 -11.80
N ASP A 183 -5.04 18.55 -13.04
CA ASP A 183 -4.48 19.17 -14.25
C ASP A 183 -5.26 20.44 -14.56
N SER A 184 -4.63 21.60 -14.38
CA SER A 184 -5.23 22.90 -14.65
C SER A 184 -5.54 23.14 -16.15
N THR A 185 -4.95 22.34 -17.03
CA THR A 185 -5.12 22.44 -18.48
C THR A 185 -6.22 21.53 -19.02
N TYR A 186 -6.77 20.65 -18.19
CA TYR A 186 -7.75 19.67 -18.58
C TYR A 186 -9.00 19.71 -17.68
N TYR A 187 -10.03 20.39 -18.17
CA TYR A 187 -11.31 20.57 -17.48
C TYR A 187 -12.48 20.40 -18.42
N TYR A 188 -13.65 20.16 -17.86
CA TYR A 188 -14.93 20.28 -18.57
C TYR A 188 -15.79 21.35 -17.88
N LEU A 189 -16.74 21.90 -18.64
CA LEU A 189 -17.69 22.87 -18.16
C LEU A 189 -19.00 22.16 -17.83
N GLU A 190 -19.56 22.47 -16.67
CA GLU A 190 -20.88 22.04 -16.25
C GLU A 190 -21.78 23.27 -16.14
N ASP A 191 -22.90 23.22 -16.85
CA ASP A 191 -23.93 24.26 -16.77
C ASP A 191 -24.72 24.05 -15.47
N ASN A 192 -24.72 25.02 -14.61
CA ASN A 192 -25.56 24.98 -13.42
C ASN A 192 -26.92 25.67 -13.68
N THR A 193 -27.92 25.35 -12.84
CA THR A 193 -29.32 25.79 -12.98
C THR A 193 -29.50 27.32 -12.96
N GLN A 194 -28.44 28.08 -12.68
CA GLN A 194 -28.45 29.56 -12.64
C GLN A 194 -27.83 30.19 -13.89
N GLY A 195 -27.53 29.39 -14.94
CA GLY A 195 -26.93 29.88 -16.18
C GLY A 195 -25.46 30.26 -16.06
N THR A 196 -24.79 29.85 -14.98
CA THR A 196 -23.34 30.01 -14.83
C THR A 196 -22.64 28.67 -15.10
N GLN A 197 -21.42 28.72 -15.62
CA GLN A 197 -20.62 27.54 -15.90
C GLN A 197 -19.59 27.31 -14.77
N THR A 198 -19.54 26.09 -14.27
CA THR A 198 -18.54 25.65 -13.31
C THR A 198 -17.47 24.83 -14.02
N ARG A 199 -16.19 25.10 -13.73
CA ARG A 199 -15.06 24.33 -14.24
C ARG A 199 -14.76 23.16 -13.32
N HIS A 200 -14.80 21.95 -13.87
CA HIS A 200 -14.40 20.73 -13.20
C HIS A 200 -13.08 20.24 -13.76
N TYR A 201 -12.01 20.39 -12.99
CA TYR A 201 -10.68 19.93 -13.37
C TYR A 201 -10.55 18.42 -13.20
N ARG A 202 -9.87 17.77 -14.13
CA ARG A 202 -9.58 16.34 -14.06
C ARG A 202 -8.22 16.10 -13.39
N PRO A 203 -8.07 14.97 -12.67
CA PRO A 203 -6.76 14.55 -12.20
C PRO A 203 -5.78 14.36 -13.38
N ALA A 204 -4.53 14.75 -13.17
CA ALA A 204 -3.46 14.51 -14.11
C ALA A 204 -3.28 13.01 -14.36
N ASN A 205 -3.02 12.61 -15.60
CA ASN A 205 -2.71 11.23 -15.92
C ASN A 205 -1.40 10.82 -15.26
N LYS A 206 -1.38 9.61 -14.70
CA LYS A 206 -0.23 9.05 -13.99
C LYS A 206 -0.04 7.60 -14.36
N PHE A 207 1.18 7.25 -14.68
CA PHE A 207 1.54 5.90 -15.12
C PHE A 207 2.76 5.39 -14.36
N MET A 208 2.93 4.09 -14.40
CA MET A 208 4.11 3.42 -13.86
C MET A 208 4.50 2.26 -14.75
N ALA A 209 5.77 2.18 -15.09
CA ALA A 209 6.37 0.97 -15.65
C ALA A 209 7.38 0.41 -14.66
N ALA A 210 7.42 -0.91 -14.51
CA ALA A 210 8.38 -1.56 -13.64
C ALA A 210 8.76 -2.94 -14.16
N ASN A 211 10.01 -3.33 -13.91
CA ASN A 211 10.49 -4.67 -14.20
C ASN A 211 11.29 -5.24 -13.02
N MET A 212 11.35 -6.56 -12.95
CA MET A 212 12.12 -7.29 -11.95
C MET A 212 12.67 -8.58 -12.53
N PHE A 213 13.94 -8.80 -12.30
CA PHE A 213 14.67 -10.02 -12.64
C PHE A 213 14.90 -10.80 -11.36
N THR A 214 14.45 -12.05 -11.33
CA THR A 214 14.63 -12.95 -10.19
C THR A 214 15.45 -14.15 -10.60
N PHE A 215 16.48 -14.45 -9.81
CA PHE A 215 17.38 -15.58 -10.00
C PHE A 215 17.34 -16.49 -8.79
N THR A 216 17.14 -17.78 -9.02
CA THR A 216 17.10 -18.82 -8.00
C THR A 216 18.15 -19.92 -8.35
N PRO A 217 19.47 -19.60 -8.20
CA PRO A 217 20.54 -20.50 -8.63
C PRO A 217 20.51 -21.85 -7.89
N ILE A 218 20.05 -21.84 -6.65
CA ILE A 218 19.81 -23.03 -5.84
C ILE A 218 18.48 -22.87 -5.09
N ARG A 219 17.83 -23.97 -4.68
CA ARG A 219 16.53 -23.94 -3.99
C ARG A 219 16.49 -23.11 -2.72
N GLN A 220 17.64 -22.93 -2.07
CA GLN A 220 17.78 -22.19 -0.81
C GLN A 220 18.02 -20.69 -0.99
N LEU A 221 18.38 -20.23 -2.19
CA LEU A 221 18.75 -18.86 -2.44
C LEU A 221 17.99 -18.32 -3.64
N SER A 222 17.30 -17.21 -3.44
CA SER A 222 16.72 -16.38 -4.50
C SER A 222 17.14 -14.93 -4.30
N PHE A 223 17.46 -14.24 -5.37
CA PHE A 223 17.68 -12.80 -5.35
C PHE A 223 16.99 -12.13 -6.54
N SER A 224 16.44 -10.96 -6.29
CA SER A 224 15.73 -10.19 -7.29
C SER A 224 16.30 -8.78 -7.35
N PHE A 225 16.31 -8.19 -8.53
CA PHE A 225 16.58 -6.77 -8.72
C PHE A 225 15.76 -6.23 -9.87
N GLY A 226 15.44 -4.96 -9.81
CA GLY A 226 14.61 -4.33 -10.81
C GLY A 226 14.64 -2.82 -10.74
N ASN A 227 13.90 -2.21 -11.62
CA ASN A 227 13.73 -0.77 -11.67
C ASN A 227 12.34 -0.40 -12.13
N SER A 228 11.98 0.85 -11.84
CA SER A 228 10.69 1.41 -12.21
C SER A 228 10.81 2.87 -12.59
N ILE A 229 9.76 3.38 -13.20
CA ILE A 229 9.54 4.78 -13.46
C ILE A 229 8.07 5.13 -13.23
N VAL A 230 7.84 6.18 -12.44
CA VAL A 230 6.52 6.82 -12.31
C VAL A 230 6.56 8.10 -13.13
N TYR A 231 5.60 8.29 -14.01
CA TYR A 231 5.57 9.44 -14.90
C TYR A 231 4.16 10.00 -15.09
N ALA A 232 4.10 11.28 -15.45
CA ALA A 232 2.86 12.02 -15.67
C ALA A 232 2.90 12.69 -17.03
N GLU A 233 2.21 12.10 -17.99
CA GLU A 233 2.09 12.60 -19.35
C GLU A 233 0.64 12.46 -19.83
N ARG A 234 0.27 13.14 -20.94
CA ARG A 234 -1.07 13.02 -21.50
C ARG A 234 -1.39 11.60 -21.97
N ASN A 235 -0.39 10.91 -22.51
CA ASN A 235 -0.52 9.55 -23.05
C ASN A 235 0.58 8.63 -22.51
N VAL A 236 0.38 7.33 -22.69
CA VAL A 236 1.39 6.32 -22.42
C VAL A 236 2.63 6.58 -23.29
N GLN A 237 3.78 6.66 -22.68
CA GLN A 237 5.06 6.81 -23.36
C GLN A 237 5.54 5.44 -23.88
N ALA A 238 5.63 5.30 -25.21
CA ALA A 238 5.96 4.02 -25.85
C ALA A 238 7.33 3.45 -25.42
N ALA A 239 8.28 4.30 -25.08
CA ALA A 239 9.60 3.86 -24.61
C ALA A 239 9.52 3.08 -23.29
N TYR A 240 8.54 3.40 -22.43
CA TYR A 240 8.35 2.69 -21.15
C TYR A 240 7.55 1.39 -21.28
N LEU A 241 7.05 1.08 -22.48
CA LEU A 241 6.49 -0.24 -22.81
C LEU A 241 7.57 -1.27 -23.15
N ILE A 242 8.86 -0.89 -23.22
CA ILE A 242 9.98 -1.82 -23.41
C ILE A 242 10.23 -2.54 -22.08
N PRO A 243 9.93 -3.84 -21.95
CA PRO A 243 9.89 -4.50 -20.64
C PRO A 243 11.27 -4.58 -19.97
N VAL A 244 12.33 -4.79 -20.73
CA VAL A 244 13.71 -5.00 -20.22
C VAL A 244 14.49 -3.72 -20.05
N ALA A 245 13.86 -2.56 -20.21
CA ALA A 245 14.55 -1.28 -20.19
C ALA A 245 15.08 -0.91 -18.80
N PHE A 246 16.21 -0.22 -18.76
CA PHE A 246 16.65 0.55 -17.62
C PHE A 246 16.07 1.96 -17.73
N TYR A 247 14.95 2.19 -17.05
CA TYR A 247 14.09 3.37 -17.27
C TYR A 247 14.79 4.70 -17.00
N LYS A 248 15.69 4.76 -16.02
CA LYS A 248 16.47 5.97 -15.74
C LYS A 248 17.29 6.44 -16.94
N SER A 249 17.88 5.50 -17.70
CA SER A 249 18.65 5.84 -18.90
C SER A 249 17.74 6.31 -20.04
N LEU A 250 16.58 5.67 -20.20
CA LEU A 250 15.59 6.10 -21.18
C LEU A 250 15.04 7.49 -20.86
N ASP A 251 14.74 7.75 -19.60
CA ASP A 251 14.31 9.05 -19.13
C ASP A 251 15.31 10.14 -19.48
N HIS A 252 16.59 9.96 -19.15
CA HIS A 252 17.63 10.92 -19.49
C HIS A 252 17.77 11.16 -21.00
N LEU A 253 17.52 10.14 -21.83
CA LEU A 253 17.55 10.27 -23.28
C LEU A 253 16.35 11.10 -23.80
N LEU A 254 15.16 10.88 -23.26
CA LEU A 254 13.93 11.53 -23.68
C LEU A 254 13.83 12.98 -23.19
N THR A 255 14.37 13.27 -22.00
CA THR A 255 14.24 14.58 -21.34
C THR A 255 15.47 15.47 -21.50
N LYS A 256 16.54 15.00 -22.17
CA LYS A 256 17.77 15.76 -22.39
C LYS A 256 17.48 17.10 -23.08
N GLY A 257 17.70 18.18 -22.36
CA GLY A 257 17.48 19.53 -22.85
C GLY A 257 16.08 20.12 -22.64
N LEU A 258 15.09 19.32 -22.22
CA LEU A 258 13.71 19.79 -22.03
C LEU A 258 13.43 20.39 -20.64
N ARG A 259 14.30 20.16 -19.65
CA ARG A 259 14.10 20.59 -18.23
C ARG A 259 12.73 20.18 -17.66
N THR A 260 12.18 19.07 -18.12
CA THR A 260 10.93 18.52 -17.63
C THR A 260 11.21 17.44 -16.60
N GLU A 261 10.84 17.67 -15.35
CA GLU A 261 11.03 16.74 -14.22
C GLU A 261 9.73 16.00 -13.88
N ASN A 262 8.98 15.59 -14.88
CA ASN A 262 7.70 14.89 -14.70
C ASN A 262 7.82 13.36 -14.63
N GLN A 263 9.01 12.88 -14.34
CA GLN A 263 9.33 11.46 -14.17
C GLN A 263 10.13 11.23 -12.89
N ASN A 264 9.91 10.08 -12.26
CA ASN A 264 10.64 9.65 -11.07
C ASN A 264 11.02 8.19 -11.23
N SER A 265 12.32 7.88 -11.24
CA SER A 265 12.84 6.53 -11.46
C SER A 265 13.38 5.94 -10.16
N GLN A 266 13.03 4.68 -9.89
CA GLN A 266 13.45 3.94 -8.71
C GLN A 266 14.19 2.66 -9.10
N ALA A 267 14.98 2.13 -8.15
CA ALA A 267 15.59 0.81 -8.23
C ALA A 267 15.28 0.02 -6.96
N PHE A 268 15.22 -1.28 -7.06
CA PHE A 268 14.96 -2.14 -5.92
C PHE A 268 15.64 -3.50 -6.05
N ALA A 269 15.86 -4.13 -4.91
CA ALA A 269 16.44 -5.46 -4.82
C ALA A 269 15.83 -6.22 -3.64
N SER A 270 15.81 -7.54 -3.72
CA SER A 270 15.47 -8.41 -2.60
C SER A 270 16.29 -9.69 -2.62
N ILE A 271 16.46 -10.28 -1.45
CA ILE A 271 17.12 -11.56 -1.25
C ILE A 271 16.31 -12.42 -0.30
N SER A 272 16.22 -13.69 -0.61
CA SER A 272 15.51 -14.72 0.14
C SER A 272 16.42 -15.93 0.31
N VAL A 273 16.69 -16.32 1.55
CA VAL A 273 17.62 -17.40 1.89
C VAL A 273 16.96 -18.40 2.85
N ARG A 274 17.06 -19.67 2.53
CA ARG A 274 16.62 -20.78 3.39
C ARG A 274 17.81 -21.65 3.76
N PRO A 275 18.67 -21.19 4.71
CA PRO A 275 19.97 -21.82 4.97
C PRO A 275 19.83 -23.19 5.63
N VAL A 276 18.77 -23.39 6.40
CA VAL A 276 18.43 -24.66 7.06
C VAL A 276 16.92 -24.88 7.01
N GLU A 277 16.49 -26.10 7.24
CA GLU A 277 15.07 -26.40 7.37
C GLU A 277 14.42 -25.48 8.43
N HIS A 278 13.17 -25.13 8.21
CA HIS A 278 12.38 -24.29 9.11
C HIS A 278 12.76 -22.81 9.18
N LEU A 279 13.90 -22.36 8.64
CA LEU A 279 14.35 -20.98 8.71
C LEU A 279 14.35 -20.33 7.31
N HIS A 280 13.62 -19.21 7.19
CA HIS A 280 13.63 -18.32 6.04
C HIS A 280 14.13 -16.95 6.48
N LEU A 281 15.23 -16.50 5.92
CA LEU A 281 15.78 -15.15 6.08
C LEU A 281 15.54 -14.36 4.81
N TYR A 282 15.17 -13.10 4.92
CA TYR A 282 14.93 -12.26 3.76
C TYR A 282 15.23 -10.80 4.04
N SER A 283 15.49 -10.08 2.96
CA SER A 283 15.68 -8.63 2.97
C SER A 283 15.21 -8.03 1.66
N SER A 284 14.73 -6.79 1.71
CA SER A 284 14.38 -6.01 0.52
C SER A 284 14.84 -4.56 0.67
N PHE A 285 15.23 -3.96 -0.46
CA PHE A 285 15.75 -2.61 -0.59
C PHE A 285 14.97 -1.87 -1.65
N PHE A 286 14.60 -0.63 -1.35
CA PHE A 286 14.00 0.31 -2.28
C PHE A 286 14.86 1.57 -2.31
N LEU A 287 15.24 2.00 -3.49
CA LEU A 287 16.12 3.13 -3.73
C LEU A 287 15.38 4.14 -4.61
N ASP A 288 14.91 5.24 -4.03
CA ASP A 288 14.27 6.31 -4.80
C ASP A 288 15.32 7.13 -5.54
N GLU A 289 16.38 7.52 -4.83
CA GLU A 289 17.56 8.12 -5.41
C GLU A 289 18.80 7.64 -4.65
N PHE A 290 19.88 7.32 -5.36
CA PHE A 290 21.13 6.89 -4.74
C PHE A 290 22.33 7.59 -5.34
N LYS A 291 23.14 8.23 -4.47
CA LYS A 291 24.43 8.84 -4.84
C LYS A 291 25.53 8.33 -3.92
N PHE A 292 26.59 7.79 -4.47
CA PHE A 292 27.77 7.34 -3.70
C PHE A 292 28.42 8.47 -2.89
N SER A 293 28.37 9.72 -3.38
CA SER A 293 28.88 10.88 -2.67
C SER A 293 28.20 11.12 -1.32
N ARG A 294 26.93 10.72 -1.17
CA ARG A 294 26.16 10.83 0.06
C ARG A 294 26.56 9.80 1.12
N LEU A 295 27.38 8.83 0.80
CA LEU A 295 27.95 7.89 1.78
C LEU A 295 29.17 8.49 2.53
N LYS A 296 29.72 9.60 2.05
CA LYS A 296 30.84 10.28 2.70
C LYS A 296 30.34 11.05 3.92
N LYS A 297 31.03 10.93 5.05
CA LYS A 297 30.70 11.65 6.30
C LYS A 297 30.67 13.18 6.16
N SER A 298 31.39 13.71 5.17
CA SER A 298 31.41 15.16 4.87
C SER A 298 30.17 15.67 4.12
N ASN A 299 29.36 14.78 3.57
CA ASN A 299 28.14 15.15 2.88
C ASN A 299 26.97 15.11 3.88
N PRO A 300 26.24 16.21 4.11
CA PRO A 300 25.09 16.24 4.98
C PRO A 300 23.87 15.51 4.40
N GLU A 301 23.83 15.33 3.08
CA GLU A 301 22.69 14.71 2.40
C GLU A 301 22.58 13.20 2.67
N ASN A 302 21.38 12.72 2.86
CA ASN A 302 21.06 11.29 3.00
C ASN A 302 20.53 10.73 1.67
N ASN A 303 20.77 9.45 1.42
CA ASN A 303 20.12 8.76 0.32
C ASN A 303 18.65 8.42 0.70
N PRO A 304 17.64 8.79 -0.12
CA PRO A 304 16.25 8.35 0.06
C PRO A 304 16.10 6.86 -0.24
N VAL A 305 16.29 6.06 0.78
CA VAL A 305 16.24 4.59 0.69
C VAL A 305 15.32 4.01 1.75
N SER A 306 14.75 2.84 1.46
CA SER A 306 14.04 2.01 2.43
C SER A 306 14.61 0.60 2.41
N TYR A 307 14.77 0.01 3.58
CA TYR A 307 15.15 -1.39 3.70
C TYR A 307 14.28 -2.11 4.71
N LEU A 308 14.09 -3.38 4.44
CA LEU A 308 13.38 -4.33 5.29
C LEU A 308 14.24 -5.57 5.45
N VAL A 309 14.32 -6.06 6.68
CA VAL A 309 14.95 -7.34 7.00
C VAL A 309 13.99 -8.14 7.86
N GLY A 310 13.94 -9.44 7.66
CA GLY A 310 13.07 -10.30 8.43
C GLY A 310 13.46 -11.76 8.40
N PHE A 311 12.79 -12.50 9.25
CA PHE A 311 12.86 -13.96 9.27
C PHE A 311 11.50 -14.59 9.53
N ASN A 312 11.38 -15.84 9.13
CA ASN A 312 10.30 -16.72 9.51
C ASN A 312 10.90 -18.08 9.91
N TRP A 313 10.60 -18.49 11.14
CA TRP A 313 10.98 -19.79 11.68
C TRP A 313 9.71 -20.59 11.92
N GLY A 314 9.51 -21.71 11.21
CA GLY A 314 8.25 -22.45 11.27
C GLY A 314 8.42 -23.97 11.32
N GLY A 315 7.53 -24.64 12.08
CA GLY A 315 7.48 -26.09 12.16
C GLY A 315 8.39 -26.75 13.23
N TRP A 316 9.19 -25.98 13.95
CA TRP A 316 10.02 -26.46 15.07
C TRP A 316 10.00 -25.44 16.23
N PRO A 317 10.00 -25.85 17.50
CA PRO A 317 10.00 -27.23 18.03
C PRO A 317 8.64 -27.94 17.88
N LEU A 318 7.58 -27.21 17.56
CA LEU A 318 6.22 -27.73 17.47
C LEU A 318 5.67 -27.61 16.06
N LYS A 319 5.17 -28.71 15.51
CA LYS A 319 4.51 -28.71 14.19
C LYS A 319 3.33 -27.73 14.18
N GLY A 320 3.28 -26.88 13.16
CA GLY A 320 2.24 -25.84 13.04
C GLY A 320 2.55 -24.53 13.80
N LEU A 321 3.65 -24.47 14.56
CA LEU A 321 4.13 -23.22 15.16
C LEU A 321 4.98 -22.44 14.15
N SER A 322 4.86 -21.11 14.12
CA SER A 322 5.72 -20.23 13.34
C SER A 322 5.95 -18.92 14.07
N LEU A 323 7.21 -18.49 14.10
CA LEU A 323 7.65 -17.20 14.61
C LEU A 323 8.19 -16.37 13.45
N LYS A 324 7.68 -15.14 13.31
CA LYS A 324 8.14 -14.18 12.31
C LYS A 324 8.55 -12.89 12.99
N ALA A 325 9.57 -12.24 12.44
CA ALA A 325 9.88 -10.87 12.79
C ALA A 325 10.37 -10.10 11.57
N GLU A 326 9.99 -8.84 11.51
CA GLU A 326 10.39 -7.88 10.47
C GLU A 326 10.80 -6.56 11.11
N PHE A 327 11.84 -5.97 10.56
CA PHE A 327 12.25 -4.62 10.85
C PHE A 327 12.35 -3.84 9.53
N MET A 328 11.66 -2.71 9.46
CA MET A 328 11.70 -1.81 8.32
C MET A 328 12.16 -0.42 8.75
N ARG A 329 12.94 0.23 7.90
CA ARG A 329 13.32 1.63 8.05
C ARG A 329 13.34 2.32 6.69
N SER A 330 12.69 3.49 6.61
CA SER A 330 12.66 4.36 5.44
C SER A 330 13.25 5.72 5.79
N TYR A 331 14.18 6.20 4.98
CA TYR A 331 14.82 7.51 5.15
C TYR A 331 13.94 8.65 4.66
N ILE A 332 14.36 9.88 4.94
CA ILE A 332 13.69 11.12 4.51
C ILE A 332 13.57 11.13 2.99
N ALA A 333 12.45 11.65 2.49
CA ALA A 333 12.10 11.78 1.07
C ALA A 333 12.02 10.46 0.29
N CYS A 334 12.15 9.30 0.95
CA CYS A 334 11.87 8.01 0.32
C CYS A 334 10.38 7.93 -0.03
N TYR A 335 10.03 7.54 -1.25
CA TYR A 335 8.66 7.51 -1.81
C TYR A 335 8.06 8.87 -2.19
N THR A 336 8.79 9.98 -2.00
CA THR A 336 8.33 11.32 -2.35
C THR A 336 9.15 11.89 -3.51
N HIS A 337 8.59 12.83 -4.26
CA HIS A 337 9.28 13.50 -5.35
C HIS A 337 8.94 14.99 -5.38
N SER A 338 9.86 15.82 -5.91
CA SER A 338 9.66 17.27 -6.06
C SER A 338 8.42 17.60 -6.89
N VAL A 339 8.13 16.78 -7.88
CA VAL A 339 6.90 16.85 -8.67
C VAL A 339 5.86 15.93 -8.04
N THR A 340 4.88 16.48 -7.35
CA THR A 340 3.90 15.75 -6.53
C THR A 340 3.19 14.63 -7.28
N VAL A 341 2.87 14.83 -8.56
CA VAL A 341 2.19 13.82 -9.36
C VAL A 341 3.01 12.54 -9.55
N THR A 342 4.34 12.63 -9.51
CA THR A 342 5.25 11.48 -9.72
C THR A 342 5.73 10.83 -8.42
N THR A 343 5.16 11.19 -7.26
CA THR A 343 5.39 10.48 -5.99
C THR A 343 4.99 9.00 -6.08
N TRP A 344 5.55 8.17 -5.21
CA TRP A 344 5.27 6.72 -5.14
C TRP A 344 3.91 6.40 -4.51
N THR A 345 2.84 6.97 -5.08
CA THR A 345 1.47 6.87 -4.57
C THR A 345 0.48 6.52 -5.67
N SER A 346 -0.64 5.91 -5.33
CA SER A 346 -1.82 5.76 -6.18
C SER A 346 -3.07 5.96 -5.34
N ASN A 347 -4.00 6.81 -5.79
CA ASN A 347 -5.23 7.17 -5.08
C ASN A 347 -4.98 7.66 -3.64
N GLY A 348 -3.89 8.40 -3.41
CA GLY A 348 -3.51 8.89 -2.08
C GLY A 348 -2.80 7.87 -1.18
N TYR A 349 -2.69 6.60 -1.61
CA TYR A 349 -1.99 5.55 -0.87
C TYR A 349 -0.52 5.47 -1.27
N ASN A 350 0.38 5.38 -0.30
CA ASN A 350 1.76 4.98 -0.58
C ASN A 350 1.80 3.54 -1.10
N MET A 351 2.42 3.32 -2.24
CA MET A 351 2.56 1.97 -2.83
C MET A 351 3.65 1.13 -2.15
N GLY A 352 4.61 1.77 -1.45
CA GLY A 352 5.60 1.12 -0.61
C GLY A 352 5.08 0.78 0.78
N HIS A 353 5.95 0.82 1.79
CA HIS A 353 5.56 0.56 3.17
C HIS A 353 4.59 1.63 3.68
N TYR A 354 3.53 1.20 4.38
CA TYR A 354 2.42 2.06 4.81
C TYR A 354 2.83 3.23 5.72
N MET A 355 3.97 3.12 6.41
CA MET A 355 4.50 4.21 7.24
C MET A 355 5.13 5.35 6.42
N GLY A 356 5.38 5.14 5.11
CA GLY A 356 5.99 6.12 4.24
C GLY A 356 7.47 6.39 4.57
N ASP A 357 7.91 7.62 4.29
CA ASP A 357 9.29 8.07 4.51
C ASP A 357 9.56 8.42 5.99
N ASN A 358 10.84 8.60 6.33
CA ASN A 358 11.33 8.95 7.66
C ASN A 358 10.61 8.19 8.77
N ALA A 359 10.57 6.87 8.65
CA ALA A 359 9.80 5.98 9.51
C ALA A 359 10.52 4.68 9.80
N GLN A 360 10.14 4.02 10.88
CA GLN A 360 10.52 2.64 11.16
C GLN A 360 9.32 1.84 11.67
N SER A 361 9.36 0.54 11.40
CA SER A 361 8.36 -0.42 11.86
C SER A 361 9.04 -1.69 12.33
N ILE A 362 8.58 -2.21 13.46
CA ILE A 362 8.93 -3.52 13.98
C ILE A 362 7.66 -4.34 14.02
N TYR A 363 7.68 -5.50 13.41
CA TYR A 363 6.60 -6.46 13.46
C TYR A 363 7.10 -7.81 13.96
N THR A 364 6.35 -8.43 14.87
CA THR A 364 6.59 -9.81 15.30
C THR A 364 5.27 -10.56 15.32
N GLU A 365 5.29 -11.82 14.95
CA GLU A 365 4.10 -12.68 14.91
C GLU A 365 4.47 -14.09 15.38
N LEU A 366 3.74 -14.58 16.39
CA LEU A 366 3.69 -15.98 16.75
C LEU A 366 2.38 -16.55 16.26
N SER A 367 2.43 -17.50 15.34
CA SER A 367 1.25 -18.19 14.85
C SER A 367 1.31 -19.68 15.13
N TYR A 368 0.16 -20.25 15.47
CA TYR A 368 0.04 -21.67 15.78
C TYR A 368 -1.21 -22.27 15.12
N ARG A 369 -1.01 -23.38 14.46
CA ARG A 369 -2.08 -24.15 13.81
C ARG A 369 -2.27 -25.49 14.53
N PRO A 370 -3.06 -25.55 15.61
CA PRO A 370 -3.27 -26.79 16.37
C PRO A 370 -3.94 -27.89 15.56
N ILE A 371 -4.88 -27.50 14.71
CA ILE A 371 -5.58 -28.35 13.75
C ILE A 371 -5.67 -27.66 12.39
N ARG A 372 -5.94 -28.42 11.35
CA ARG A 372 -5.96 -27.88 9.97
C ARG A 372 -6.91 -26.68 9.77
N SER A 373 -8.07 -26.73 10.43
CA SER A 373 -9.13 -25.73 10.32
C SER A 373 -8.95 -24.53 11.28
N MET A 374 -7.92 -24.50 12.14
CA MET A 374 -7.77 -23.45 13.14
C MET A 374 -6.40 -22.80 13.05
N LEU A 375 -6.37 -21.46 13.02
CA LEU A 375 -5.16 -20.65 13.09
C LEU A 375 -5.28 -19.66 14.25
N LEU A 376 -4.34 -19.71 15.16
CA LEU A 376 -4.16 -18.72 16.24
C LEU A 376 -2.95 -17.87 15.89
N ARG A 377 -3.06 -16.56 16.07
CA ARG A 377 -2.00 -15.61 15.78
C ARG A 377 -1.92 -14.57 16.89
N LEU A 378 -0.75 -14.34 17.40
CA LEU A 378 -0.43 -13.25 18.32
C LEU A 378 0.62 -12.39 17.64
N SER A 379 0.36 -11.12 17.44
CA SER A 379 1.29 -10.19 16.80
C SER A 379 1.53 -8.95 17.65
N TYR A 380 2.71 -8.38 17.50
CA TYR A 380 3.09 -7.08 18.03
C TYR A 380 3.63 -6.22 16.90
N THR A 381 3.15 -4.99 16.84
CA THR A 381 3.62 -3.98 15.90
C THR A 381 4.04 -2.73 16.65
N ASN A 382 5.22 -2.20 16.34
CA ASN A 382 5.67 -0.90 16.80
C ASN A 382 6.01 -0.03 15.59
N ASP A 383 5.19 0.97 15.37
CA ASP A 383 5.31 1.91 14.26
C ASP A 383 5.74 3.28 14.78
N MET A 384 6.78 3.84 14.19
CA MET A 384 7.28 5.16 14.51
C MET A 384 7.41 6.00 13.24
N LYS A 385 6.82 7.17 13.25
CA LYS A 385 6.99 8.23 12.24
C LYS A 385 7.78 9.36 12.84
N TYR A 386 8.78 9.80 12.11
CA TYR A 386 9.61 10.93 12.49
C TYR A 386 9.22 12.17 11.69
N ASN A 387 9.86 13.30 11.93
CA ASN A 387 9.54 14.56 11.28
C ASN A 387 9.23 14.36 9.80
N SER A 388 8.08 14.88 9.38
CA SER A 388 7.68 14.94 7.99
C SER A 388 8.26 16.20 7.39
N TYR A 389 9.34 16.09 6.65
CA TYR A 389 9.89 17.20 5.90
C TYR A 389 9.17 17.26 4.57
N ALA A 390 8.40 18.33 4.32
CA ALA A 390 7.93 18.62 2.99
C ALA A 390 9.11 18.89 2.05
N TYR A 391 8.92 18.65 0.77
CA TYR A 391 9.88 19.06 -0.23
C TYR A 391 10.05 20.56 -0.17
N LEU A 392 11.15 21.03 0.40
CA LEU A 392 11.46 22.43 0.50
C LEU A 392 11.64 22.98 -0.92
N ARG A 393 10.67 23.72 -1.41
CA ARG A 393 10.74 24.43 -2.68
C ARG A 393 11.70 25.61 -2.53
N GLY A 394 13.00 25.34 -2.53
CA GLY A 394 14.03 26.38 -2.54
C GLY A 394 14.29 26.84 -3.96
N GLY A 395 14.47 28.14 -4.17
CA GLY A 395 14.80 28.78 -5.45
C GLY A 395 16.21 28.48 -6.00
N GLY A 396 16.79 27.32 -5.69
CA GLY A 396 18.07 26.84 -6.20
C GLY A 396 17.92 25.92 -7.40
N LYS A 397 18.99 25.72 -8.15
CA LYS A 397 19.05 24.87 -9.35
C LYS A 397 18.60 23.41 -9.13
N ASP A 398 18.60 22.93 -7.89
CA ASP A 398 18.26 21.54 -7.49
C ASP A 398 16.95 21.42 -6.70
N GLY A 399 16.07 22.42 -6.77
CA GLY A 399 14.68 22.33 -6.34
C GLY A 399 14.41 21.95 -4.89
N GLY A 400 15.27 22.27 -3.94
CA GLY A 400 14.99 22.08 -2.50
C GLY A 400 15.14 20.66 -1.96
N ILE A 401 15.29 19.62 -2.80
CA ILE A 401 15.48 18.24 -2.33
C ILE A 401 16.75 18.11 -1.48
N SER A 402 17.85 18.79 -1.86
CA SER A 402 19.11 18.76 -1.11
C SER A 402 18.96 19.25 0.31
N GLN A 403 18.11 20.26 0.55
CA GLN A 403 17.83 20.75 1.90
C GLN A 403 17.01 19.76 2.71
N THR A 404 16.02 19.12 2.09
CA THR A 404 15.17 18.10 2.74
C THR A 404 15.98 16.88 3.14
N ILE A 405 16.78 16.33 2.24
CA ILE A 405 17.59 15.13 2.51
C ILE A 405 18.83 15.39 3.38
N ALA A 406 19.22 16.65 3.56
CA ALA A 406 20.27 17.06 4.50
C ALA A 406 19.77 17.10 5.97
N GLN A 407 18.46 17.01 6.19
CA GLN A 407 17.91 16.91 7.53
C GLN A 407 18.31 15.58 8.19
N LYS A 408 18.42 15.61 9.52
CA LYS A 408 18.77 14.40 10.29
C LYS A 408 17.60 13.43 10.30
N PRO A 409 17.76 12.22 9.75
CA PRO A 409 16.71 11.21 9.77
C PRO A 409 16.52 10.67 11.19
N PHE A 410 15.30 10.23 11.51
CA PHE A 410 14.94 9.59 12.79
C PHE A 410 15.22 10.44 14.04
N ASP A 411 15.27 11.77 13.91
CA ASP A 411 15.65 12.66 15.00
C ASP A 411 14.49 12.88 15.98
N LYS A 412 13.33 13.26 15.48
CA LYS A 412 12.17 13.61 16.32
C LYS A 412 10.98 12.74 15.96
N CYS A 413 10.59 11.87 16.87
CA CYS A 413 9.39 11.07 16.72
C CYS A 413 8.16 11.98 16.84
N ILE A 414 7.32 12.02 15.81
CA ILE A 414 6.07 12.80 15.78
C ILE A 414 4.83 11.93 15.99
N TYR A 415 4.90 10.63 15.66
CA TYR A 415 3.82 9.67 15.86
C TYR A 415 4.40 8.30 16.21
N ARG A 416 3.72 7.61 17.13
CA ARG A 416 4.04 6.23 17.50
C ARG A 416 2.76 5.45 17.77
N ASN A 417 2.69 4.24 17.24
CA ASN A 417 1.67 3.25 17.57
C ASN A 417 2.33 1.97 18.07
N ASP A 418 1.92 1.50 19.25
CA ASP A 418 2.25 0.20 19.79
C ASP A 418 0.96 -0.64 19.75
N GLU A 419 0.95 -1.77 19.07
CA GLU A 419 -0.22 -2.64 18.93
C GLU A 419 0.13 -4.08 19.29
N VAL A 420 -0.68 -4.69 20.14
CA VAL A 420 -0.70 -6.14 20.37
C VAL A 420 -2.03 -6.66 19.87
N ARG A 421 -2.01 -7.67 19.02
CA ARG A 421 -3.21 -8.24 18.40
C ARG A 421 -3.20 -9.76 18.47
N PHE A 422 -4.33 -10.30 18.85
CA PHE A 422 -4.63 -11.71 18.79
C PHE A 422 -5.72 -11.95 17.75
N ASP A 423 -5.51 -12.91 16.85
CA ASP A 423 -6.50 -13.39 15.89
C ASP A 423 -6.69 -14.90 16.09
N GLY A 424 -7.94 -15.32 16.31
CA GLY A 424 -8.37 -16.71 16.26
C GLY A 424 -9.25 -16.92 15.03
N ILE A 425 -8.78 -17.70 14.05
CA ILE A 425 -9.47 -17.98 12.79
C ILE A 425 -9.85 -19.44 12.77
N TYR A 426 -11.14 -19.70 12.60
CA TYR A 426 -11.65 -21.07 12.50
C TYR A 426 -12.44 -21.28 11.21
N GLU A 427 -12.02 -22.25 10.40
CA GLU A 427 -12.71 -22.68 9.19
C GLU A 427 -13.82 -23.66 9.61
N VAL A 428 -15.04 -23.15 9.72
CA VAL A 428 -16.23 -23.92 10.11
C VAL A 428 -16.63 -24.90 9.02
N HIS A 429 -16.49 -24.49 7.77
CA HIS A 429 -16.75 -25.27 6.56
C HIS A 429 -15.78 -24.76 5.46
N PRO A 430 -15.46 -25.53 4.40
CA PRO A 430 -14.64 -25.04 3.32
C PRO A 430 -15.05 -23.65 2.85
N ASN A 431 -14.10 -22.69 2.90
CA ASN A 431 -14.28 -21.26 2.58
C ASN A 431 -15.25 -20.48 3.49
N MET A 432 -15.64 -21.03 4.65
CA MET A 432 -16.44 -20.34 5.66
C MET A 432 -15.62 -20.16 6.93
N TYR A 433 -15.36 -18.93 7.31
CA TYR A 433 -14.48 -18.58 8.42
C TYR A 433 -15.23 -17.81 9.49
N LEU A 434 -14.98 -18.16 10.72
CA LEU A 434 -15.27 -17.37 11.90
C LEU A 434 -13.95 -16.83 12.44
N THR A 435 -13.87 -15.51 12.59
CA THR A 435 -12.67 -14.84 13.09
C THR A 435 -13.00 -14.07 14.35
N LEU A 436 -12.22 -14.30 15.40
CA LEU A 436 -12.19 -13.47 16.60
C LEU A 436 -10.89 -12.69 16.60
N THR A 437 -10.98 -11.36 16.68
CA THR A 437 -9.80 -10.49 16.83
C THR A 437 -9.91 -9.73 18.15
N MET A 438 -8.82 -9.68 18.88
CA MET A 438 -8.65 -8.84 20.07
C MET A 438 -7.40 -7.99 19.87
N GLY A 439 -7.52 -6.68 19.98
CA GLY A 439 -6.43 -5.75 19.78
C GLY A 439 -6.31 -4.76 20.93
N TYR A 440 -5.10 -4.52 21.38
CA TYR A 440 -4.78 -3.37 22.20
C TYR A 440 -3.79 -2.50 21.45
N ASN A 441 -4.15 -1.25 21.25
CA ASN A 441 -3.25 -0.29 20.63
C ASN A 441 -3.07 0.95 21.51
N HIS A 442 -1.89 1.57 21.38
CA HIS A 442 -1.58 2.84 22.01
C HIS A 442 -0.97 3.77 20.96
N ALA A 443 -1.87 4.47 20.25
CA ALA A 443 -1.51 5.48 19.27
C ALA A 443 -1.37 6.84 19.94
N ARG A 444 -0.20 7.48 19.78
CA ARG A 444 0.15 8.79 20.35
C ARG A 444 0.99 9.60 19.39
N ALA A 445 0.93 10.91 19.51
CA ALA A 445 1.76 11.83 18.78
C ALA A 445 2.43 12.84 19.73
N PHE A 446 3.42 13.55 19.22
CA PHE A 446 4.29 14.41 20.02
C PHE A 446 4.44 15.79 19.38
N ASP A 447 4.57 16.83 20.19
CA ASP A 447 4.81 18.22 19.77
C ASP A 447 6.29 18.45 19.38
N ASN A 448 6.81 17.58 18.55
CA ASN A 448 8.19 17.67 18.08
C ASN A 448 8.26 18.37 16.72
N ILE A 449 8.01 19.69 16.73
CA ILE A 449 8.17 20.48 15.50
C ILE A 449 9.63 20.76 15.24
N ASN A 450 10.02 20.70 13.99
CA ASN A 450 11.19 21.41 13.52
C ASN A 450 10.85 22.90 13.46
N LYS A 451 11.35 23.69 14.42
CA LYS A 451 11.16 25.15 14.45
C LYS A 451 11.79 25.86 13.24
N ASP A 452 12.66 25.15 12.52
CA ASP A 452 13.29 25.60 11.30
C ASP A 452 12.50 25.19 10.04
N ALA A 453 11.33 24.58 10.20
CA ALA A 453 10.44 24.26 9.09
C ALA A 453 9.90 25.55 8.48
N ILE A 454 10.19 25.75 7.20
CA ILE A 454 9.92 26.99 6.46
C ILE A 454 8.51 27.01 5.87
N ILE A 455 7.78 25.87 5.89
CA ILE A 455 6.52 25.69 5.18
C ILE A 455 5.40 25.36 6.16
N SER A 456 4.26 26.05 6.01
CA SER A 456 3.06 25.85 6.82
C SER A 456 2.53 24.40 6.80
N GLU A 457 2.77 23.66 5.73
CA GLU A 457 2.42 22.21 5.63
C GLU A 457 3.24 21.35 6.59
N ASP A 458 4.51 21.71 6.86
CA ASP A 458 5.37 21.02 7.84
C ASP A 458 5.00 21.38 9.28
N LEU A 459 4.38 22.52 9.47
CA LEU A 459 3.78 22.95 10.73
C LEU A 459 2.37 22.36 10.93
N GLY A 460 1.94 21.51 9.97
CA GLY A 460 0.64 20.87 10.04
C GLY A 460 -0.53 21.82 9.84
N GLY A 461 -0.35 22.87 9.05
CA GLY A 461 -1.38 23.91 8.86
C GLY A 461 -1.60 24.76 10.12
N ILE A 462 -0.76 24.61 11.14
CA ILE A 462 -0.83 25.43 12.35
C ILE A 462 -0.20 26.76 12.05
N ASP A 463 -0.94 27.82 12.25
CA ASP A 463 -0.40 29.17 12.31
C ASP A 463 0.28 29.37 13.68
N PRO A 464 1.63 29.42 13.74
CA PRO A 464 2.34 29.62 15.00
C PRO A 464 2.08 30.99 15.61
N THR A 465 1.48 31.91 14.85
CA THR A 465 1.11 33.29 15.30
C THR A 465 -0.32 33.35 15.81
N SER A 466 -1.10 32.25 15.68
CA SER A 466 -2.46 32.17 16.21
C SER A 466 -2.46 32.31 17.74
N PRO A 467 -3.39 33.08 18.32
CA PRO A 467 -3.53 33.17 19.76
C PRO A 467 -3.94 31.89 20.46
N ASP A 468 -4.44 30.89 19.72
CA ASP A 468 -4.76 29.54 20.21
C ASP A 468 -4.21 28.49 19.21
N PRO A 469 -2.89 28.26 19.20
CA PRO A 469 -2.27 27.33 18.29
C PRO A 469 -2.72 25.90 18.65
N GLN A 470 -3.33 25.19 17.70
CA GLN A 470 -3.61 23.76 17.85
C GLN A 470 -2.30 23.02 18.14
N SER A 471 -2.34 22.08 19.08
CA SER A 471 -1.21 21.22 19.37
C SER A 471 -0.81 20.42 18.10
N ASN A 472 0.48 20.47 17.75
CA ASN A 472 0.99 19.65 16.62
C ASN A 472 0.80 18.16 16.86
N ALA A 473 0.86 17.72 18.11
CA ALA A 473 0.55 16.34 18.47
C ALA A 473 -0.87 15.98 18.03
N ALA A 474 -1.86 16.85 18.22
CA ALA A 474 -3.23 16.59 17.76
C ALA A 474 -3.30 16.48 16.23
N TYR A 475 -2.62 17.36 15.51
CA TYR A 475 -2.55 17.28 14.05
C TYR A 475 -1.93 15.98 13.57
N TYR A 476 -0.76 15.60 14.08
CA TYR A 476 -0.09 14.35 13.68
C TYR A 476 -0.90 13.11 14.07
N LEU A 477 -1.55 13.14 15.25
CA LEU A 477 -2.41 12.04 15.66
C LEU A 477 -3.58 11.86 14.69
N ASN A 478 -4.23 12.94 14.28
CA ASN A 478 -5.32 12.90 13.30
C ASN A 478 -4.84 12.50 11.90
N LYS A 479 -3.63 12.95 11.50
CA LYS A 479 -3.05 12.61 10.19
C LYS A 479 -2.72 11.12 10.07
N PHE A 480 -2.21 10.49 11.12
CA PHE A 480 -1.69 9.11 11.06
C PHE A 480 -2.61 8.07 11.71
N CYS A 481 -3.60 8.47 12.47
CA CYS A 481 -4.46 7.53 13.19
C CYS A 481 -5.93 7.96 13.16
N PRO A 482 -6.85 7.10 12.68
CA PRO A 482 -8.29 7.38 12.77
C PRO A 482 -8.71 7.57 14.23
N LEU A 483 -9.65 8.47 14.47
CA LEU A 483 -10.16 8.82 15.81
C LEU A 483 -10.53 7.60 16.65
N TYR A 484 -11.08 6.58 16.02
CA TYR A 484 -11.49 5.34 16.70
C TYR A 484 -10.34 4.61 17.39
N PHE A 485 -9.11 4.69 16.82
CA PHE A 485 -7.91 3.99 17.32
C PHE A 485 -6.96 4.89 18.11
N GLN A 486 -7.24 6.18 18.23
CA GLN A 486 -6.36 7.11 18.93
C GLN A 486 -6.32 6.85 20.45
N GLY A 487 -5.14 7.06 21.03
CA GLY A 487 -4.88 6.86 22.45
C GLY A 487 -4.76 5.38 22.82
N ARG A 488 -5.04 5.06 24.07
CA ARG A 488 -5.09 3.69 24.58
C ARG A 488 -6.47 3.10 24.27
N ASN A 489 -6.51 2.11 23.41
CA ASN A 489 -7.74 1.51 22.97
C ASN A 489 -7.66 -0.01 22.95
N PHE A 490 -8.71 -0.65 23.44
CA PHE A 490 -8.91 -2.09 23.34
C PHE A 490 -10.09 -2.33 22.40
N THR A 491 -9.86 -3.15 21.39
CA THR A 491 -10.87 -3.52 20.39
C THR A 491 -11.10 -5.01 20.41
N THR A 492 -12.35 -5.41 20.23
CA THR A 492 -12.72 -6.81 19.97
C THR A 492 -13.58 -6.84 18.71
N SER A 493 -13.28 -7.77 17.83
CA SER A 493 -14.04 -7.97 16.59
C SER A 493 -14.42 -9.43 16.44
N ILE A 494 -15.64 -9.66 15.95
CA ILE A 494 -16.11 -10.96 15.52
C ILE A 494 -16.58 -10.84 14.08
N ALA A 495 -15.92 -11.60 13.20
CA ALA A 495 -16.24 -11.61 11.79
C ALA A 495 -16.66 -13.01 11.33
N PHE A 496 -17.65 -13.01 10.45
CA PHE A 496 -18.00 -14.17 9.63
C PHE A 496 -17.72 -13.83 8.18
N SER A 497 -17.02 -14.72 7.47
CA SER A 497 -16.74 -14.56 6.05
C SER A 497 -16.99 -15.86 5.29
N PHE A 498 -17.49 -15.72 4.08
CA PHE A 498 -17.69 -16.79 3.12
C PHE A 498 -17.18 -16.36 1.75
N GLY A 499 -16.31 -17.15 1.16
CA GLY A 499 -15.58 -16.76 -0.05
C GLY A 499 -14.53 -15.67 0.24
N PHE A 500 -13.59 -15.48 -0.65
CA PHE A 500 -12.55 -14.44 -0.54
C PHE A 500 -12.49 -13.62 -1.77
#